data_ecb242e1d04b40d7442a89e929aa51fb
#
_entry.id   ecb242e1d04b40d7442a89e929aa51fb
#
_cell.length_a   1.000
_cell.length_b   1.000
_cell.length_c   1.000
_cell.angle_alpha   90.00
_cell.angle_beta   90.00
_cell.angle_gamma   90.00
#
_symmetry.space_group_name_H-M   'P 1'
#
loop_
_entity.id
_entity.type
_entity.pdbx_description
1 polymer ?
#
loop_
_entity_poly.entity_id
_entity_poly.type
_entity_poly.pdbx_seq_one_letter_code
_entity_poly.pdbx_strand_id
1 'polypeptide(L)'
;MTARRPNIDRSPVPVSLNILELLTRFSSDLGAMTDLRALSDRILQTLCTAGSSSHGALFVLDRERDRYRRMSTIGPVANSAFPTSLPADHPLPHHLTQIRRIFIQKDIPTKRRYSDSNSTIRPMMESFQAACAIPHFNKGRLIAYSILGKSHMSDMVDKESQLVLTSLAQIAANALDNIMLYEDLHRSQTLMKRTDRLKSLETIAGGFAHEIRNPLTSIKTFIQLAPERKDDADFIREFSKVVIDDVYRIERLIQEILDYARYMEPKLTDEDINEIVSSCLYFVDVKAERLGIKIEKELASDLPRVMLDRQQVKQVLLNLLLNAMDAMGERGGRLHVRTHKLMKPGGKIWAQIEIEDTGHGIPEGTLEHIFDPFFTTKHESGEHEGTGLGLTIVHQIIQEHRGEIQVKSTVDVGTTFFVNLPALPA
;
A
#
# COMPACT_ATOMS: atom_id res chain seq x y z
N MET A 1 51.30 -23.02 51.72
CA MET A 1 50.07 -23.56 51.09
C MET A 1 49.69 -22.64 49.96
N THR A 2 50.15 -22.95 48.76
CA THR A 2 49.92 -22.18 47.50
C THR A 2 48.79 -22.85 46.77
N ALA A 3 47.67 -22.11 46.69
CA ALA A 3 46.45 -22.52 45.91
C ALA A 3 46.73 -22.42 44.41
N ARG A 4 46.73 -23.55 43.73
CA ARG A 4 46.72 -23.65 42.25
C ARG A 4 45.39 -23.16 41.74
N ARG A 5 45.38 -22.11 40.82
CA ARG A 5 44.24 -21.71 39.97
C ARG A 5 44.05 -22.82 38.94
N PRO A 6 42.79 -23.19 38.61
CA PRO A 6 42.52 -24.12 37.52
C PRO A 6 42.78 -23.42 36.18
N ASN A 7 43.57 -24.12 35.37
CA ASN A 7 43.86 -23.77 33.97
C ASN A 7 42.56 -24.02 33.15
N ILE A 8 41.88 -22.96 32.68
CA ILE A 8 40.76 -23.09 31.78
C ILE A 8 41.36 -23.33 30.39
N ASP A 9 41.31 -24.58 29.98
CA ASP A 9 41.70 -25.08 28.68
C ASP A 9 40.76 -24.39 27.62
N ARG A 10 41.26 -23.34 26.98
CA ARG A 10 40.64 -22.73 25.82
C ARG A 10 41.02 -23.55 24.60
N SER A 11 40.40 -24.73 24.42
CA SER A 11 40.41 -25.39 23.13
C SER A 11 39.82 -24.43 22.09
N PRO A 12 40.46 -24.20 20.93
CA PRO A 12 39.90 -23.37 19.87
C PRO A 12 38.58 -23.99 19.40
N VAL A 13 37.50 -23.21 19.44
CA VAL A 13 36.20 -23.60 18.87
C VAL A 13 36.44 -23.96 17.39
N PRO A 14 36.04 -25.16 16.92
CA PRO A 14 36.34 -25.57 15.56
C PRO A 14 35.76 -24.54 14.56
N VAL A 15 36.55 -24.17 13.56
CA VAL A 15 36.22 -23.19 12.53
C VAL A 15 34.88 -23.48 11.87
N SER A 16 34.52 -24.78 11.75
CA SER A 16 33.22 -25.25 11.25
C SER A 16 32.00 -24.80 12.08
N LEU A 17 32.14 -24.61 13.39
CA LEU A 17 31.06 -24.17 14.26
C LEU A 17 30.75 -22.67 14.04
N ASN A 18 31.78 -21.86 13.82
CA ASN A 18 31.65 -20.43 13.52
C ASN A 18 30.95 -20.17 12.15
N ILE A 19 31.21 -21.02 11.16
CA ILE A 19 30.58 -20.91 9.83
C ILE A 19 29.09 -21.25 9.93
N LEU A 20 28.73 -22.33 10.63
CA LEU A 20 27.33 -22.73 10.79
C LEU A 20 26.52 -21.67 11.54
N GLU A 21 27.10 -21.10 12.58
CA GLU A 21 26.48 -20.01 13.35
C GLU A 21 26.25 -18.76 12.46
N LEU A 22 27.26 -18.39 11.64
CA LEU A 22 27.14 -17.29 10.68
C LEU A 22 25.99 -17.52 9.69
N LEU A 23 25.92 -18.71 9.09
CA LEU A 23 24.88 -19.05 8.11
C LEU A 23 23.48 -19.06 8.74
N THR A 24 23.35 -19.61 9.96
CA THR A 24 22.08 -19.67 10.68
C THR A 24 21.58 -18.26 11.03
N ARG A 25 22.49 -17.45 11.61
CA ARG A 25 22.16 -16.05 11.94
C ARG A 25 21.80 -15.25 10.71
N PHE A 26 22.56 -15.37 9.63
CA PHE A 26 22.28 -14.70 8.38
C PHE A 26 20.91 -15.11 7.81
N SER A 27 20.58 -16.40 7.81
CA SER A 27 19.28 -16.90 7.35
C SER A 27 18.12 -16.33 8.20
N SER A 28 18.29 -16.29 9.53
CA SER A 28 17.30 -15.73 10.45
C SER A 28 17.12 -14.22 10.24
N ASP A 29 18.21 -13.46 10.11
CA ASP A 29 18.19 -12.02 9.89
C ASP A 29 17.45 -11.68 8.59
N LEU A 30 17.73 -12.41 7.50
CA LEU A 30 17.06 -12.17 6.21
C LEU A 30 15.59 -12.56 6.22
N GLY A 31 15.22 -13.61 6.97
CA GLY A 31 13.82 -14.06 7.07
C GLY A 31 12.89 -13.07 7.75
N ALA A 32 13.44 -12.15 8.56
CA ALA A 32 12.67 -11.11 9.25
C ALA A 32 12.49 -9.81 8.41
N MET A 33 13.20 -9.69 7.29
CA MET A 33 13.18 -8.49 6.46
C MET A 33 12.09 -8.56 5.40
N THR A 34 11.36 -7.45 5.22
CA THR A 34 10.28 -7.31 4.22
C THR A 34 10.59 -6.26 3.15
N ASP A 35 11.61 -5.43 3.36
CA ASP A 35 12.03 -4.40 2.40
C ASP A 35 13.22 -4.87 1.55
N LEU A 36 13.06 -4.82 0.23
CA LEU A 36 14.07 -5.27 -0.74
C LEU A 36 15.39 -4.51 -0.62
N ARG A 37 15.34 -3.22 -0.28
CA ARG A 37 16.55 -2.38 -0.16
C ARG A 37 17.32 -2.71 1.11
N ALA A 38 16.63 -2.78 2.25
CA ALA A 38 17.24 -3.17 3.53
C ALA A 38 17.84 -4.58 3.45
N LEU A 39 17.11 -5.52 2.81
CA LEU A 39 17.60 -6.87 2.54
C LEU A 39 18.87 -6.85 1.69
N SER A 40 18.90 -6.08 0.60
CA SER A 40 20.04 -5.95 -0.30
C SER A 40 21.27 -5.38 0.42
N ASP A 41 21.07 -4.38 1.27
CA ASP A 41 22.15 -3.77 2.08
C ASP A 41 22.73 -4.80 3.07
N ARG A 42 21.88 -5.58 3.75
CA ARG A 42 22.30 -6.62 4.69
C ARG A 42 23.07 -7.75 3.99
N ILE A 43 22.58 -8.20 2.83
CA ILE A 43 23.25 -9.22 2.02
C ILE A 43 24.65 -8.74 1.64
N LEU A 44 24.77 -7.55 1.07
CA LEU A 44 26.04 -7.02 0.60
C LEU A 44 27.03 -6.83 1.74
N GLN A 45 26.57 -6.29 2.88
CA GLN A 45 27.39 -6.13 4.08
C GLN A 45 27.97 -7.46 4.58
N THR A 46 27.14 -8.50 4.65
CA THR A 46 27.57 -9.82 5.09
C THR A 46 28.55 -10.45 4.12
N LEU A 47 28.32 -10.33 2.80
CA LEU A 47 29.25 -10.83 1.78
C LEU A 47 30.59 -10.08 1.77
N CYS A 48 30.58 -8.75 1.95
CA CYS A 48 31.80 -7.97 2.07
C CYS A 48 32.61 -8.39 3.32
N THR A 49 31.92 -8.59 4.44
CA THR A 49 32.58 -9.04 5.68
C THR A 49 33.17 -10.45 5.53
N ALA A 50 32.41 -11.41 5.01
CA ALA A 50 32.84 -12.78 4.80
C ALA A 50 33.98 -12.88 3.76
N GLY A 51 33.93 -12.03 2.73
CA GLY A 51 34.97 -11.93 1.71
C GLY A 51 36.13 -10.99 2.06
N SER A 52 36.15 -10.40 3.25
CA SER A 52 37.16 -9.41 3.66
C SER A 52 37.30 -8.26 2.65
N SER A 53 36.23 -7.89 1.98
CA SER A 53 36.21 -6.87 0.95
C SER A 53 35.84 -5.49 1.51
N SER A 54 36.57 -4.45 1.12
CA SER A 54 36.30 -3.07 1.54
C SER A 54 35.19 -2.40 0.77
N HIS A 55 34.82 -2.95 -0.39
CA HIS A 55 33.77 -2.40 -1.24
C HIS A 55 33.05 -3.48 -2.05
N GLY A 56 31.80 -3.21 -2.41
CA GLY A 56 30.98 -4.14 -3.16
C GLY A 56 29.75 -3.49 -3.74
N ALA A 57 29.09 -4.19 -4.65
CA ALA A 57 27.80 -3.83 -5.20
C ALA A 57 26.93 -5.07 -5.40
N LEU A 58 25.65 -4.97 -5.10
CA LEU A 58 24.64 -6.00 -5.34
C LEU A 58 23.70 -5.55 -6.44
N PHE A 59 23.51 -6.39 -7.43
CA PHE A 59 22.59 -6.23 -8.54
C PHE A 59 21.47 -7.27 -8.44
N VAL A 60 20.22 -6.80 -8.48
CA VAL A 60 19.02 -7.64 -8.40
C VAL A 60 18.23 -7.55 -9.69
N LEU A 61 17.68 -8.66 -10.15
CA LEU A 61 16.91 -8.75 -11.39
C LEU A 61 15.58 -8.00 -11.26
N ASP A 62 15.38 -6.99 -12.10
CA ASP A 62 14.10 -6.38 -12.39
C ASP A 62 13.41 -7.19 -13.50
N ARG A 63 12.45 -8.02 -13.14
CA ARG A 63 11.78 -8.98 -14.05
C ARG A 63 10.95 -8.28 -15.14
N GLU A 64 10.42 -7.08 -14.85
CA GLU A 64 9.59 -6.35 -15.82
C GLU A 64 10.42 -5.73 -16.93
N ARG A 65 11.61 -5.23 -16.57
CA ARG A 65 12.49 -4.51 -17.50
C ARG A 65 13.59 -5.39 -18.06
N ASP A 66 13.63 -6.66 -17.68
CA ASP A 66 14.65 -7.64 -18.03
C ASP A 66 16.08 -7.09 -17.88
N ARG A 67 16.34 -6.54 -16.69
CA ARG A 67 17.64 -5.94 -16.37
C ARG A 67 17.99 -6.10 -14.91
N TYR A 68 19.28 -6.12 -14.61
CA TYR A 68 19.79 -6.11 -13.24
C TYR A 68 19.98 -4.67 -12.78
N ARG A 69 19.33 -4.30 -11.68
CA ARG A 69 19.48 -2.98 -11.05
C ARG A 69 20.41 -3.07 -9.86
N ARG A 70 21.30 -2.08 -9.71
CA ARG A 70 22.14 -1.94 -8.53
C ARG A 70 21.29 -1.49 -7.35
N MET A 71 21.05 -2.40 -6.39
CA MET A 71 20.21 -2.15 -5.23
C MET A 71 21.03 -1.65 -4.04
N SER A 72 22.27 -2.14 -3.87
CA SER A 72 23.14 -1.78 -2.75
C SER A 72 24.57 -1.57 -3.20
N THR A 73 25.30 -0.70 -2.48
CA THR A 73 26.72 -0.41 -2.72
C THR A 73 27.40 -0.08 -1.39
N ILE A 74 28.57 -0.67 -1.17
CA ILE A 74 29.42 -0.42 0.00
C ILE A 74 30.80 0.07 -0.47
N GLY A 75 31.36 1.02 0.26
CA GLY A 75 32.73 1.56 0.03
C GLY A 75 32.80 2.64 -1.05
N PRO A 76 33.99 3.16 -1.33
CA PRO A 76 34.23 4.24 -2.28
C PRO A 76 34.14 3.72 -3.72
N VAL A 77 32.93 3.48 -4.18
CA VAL A 77 32.64 3.26 -5.58
C VAL A 77 32.51 4.59 -6.24
N ALA A 78 33.43 4.94 -7.16
CA ALA A 78 33.28 6.13 -7.98
C ALA A 78 31.94 6.04 -8.71
N ASN A 79 30.95 6.84 -8.28
CA ASN A 79 29.56 6.79 -8.76
C ASN A 79 29.42 7.00 -10.28
N SER A 80 30.43 7.50 -10.94
CA SER A 80 30.47 7.76 -12.37
C SER A 80 30.96 6.59 -13.25
N ALA A 81 31.64 5.61 -12.69
CA ALA A 81 32.30 4.55 -13.46
C ALA A 81 31.52 3.22 -13.49
N PHE A 82 30.52 3.04 -12.64
CA PHE A 82 29.79 1.78 -12.54
C PHE A 82 28.30 1.95 -12.83
N PRO A 83 27.72 1.19 -13.75
CA PRO A 83 26.34 1.38 -14.18
C PRO A 83 25.35 1.13 -13.04
N THR A 84 24.28 1.93 -12.99
CA THR A 84 23.16 1.73 -12.04
C THR A 84 22.29 0.53 -12.43
N SER A 85 22.39 0.09 -13.68
CA SER A 85 21.69 -1.11 -14.17
C SER A 85 22.38 -1.69 -15.41
N LEU A 86 22.27 -3.01 -15.57
CA LEU A 86 22.77 -3.76 -16.72
C LEU A 86 21.63 -4.58 -17.32
N PRO A 87 21.50 -4.65 -18.66
CA PRO A 87 20.55 -5.56 -19.31
C PRO A 87 20.83 -7.02 -18.92
N ALA A 88 19.82 -7.88 -18.96
CA ALA A 88 19.96 -9.28 -18.59
C ALA A 88 20.87 -10.05 -19.56
N ASP A 89 20.92 -9.63 -20.84
CA ASP A 89 21.79 -10.15 -21.90
C ASP A 89 23.21 -9.58 -21.87
N HIS A 90 23.51 -8.66 -20.92
CA HIS A 90 24.89 -8.13 -20.80
C HIS A 90 25.90 -9.26 -20.56
N PRO A 91 27.11 -9.20 -21.13
CA PRO A 91 28.09 -10.26 -21.02
C PRO A 91 28.36 -10.80 -19.61
N LEU A 92 28.34 -9.98 -18.55
CA LEU A 92 28.63 -10.44 -17.20
C LEU A 92 27.50 -11.33 -16.62
N PRO A 93 26.22 -10.91 -16.50
CA PRO A 93 25.16 -11.81 -16.04
C PRO A 93 25.00 -13.04 -16.93
N HIS A 94 25.17 -12.90 -18.25
CA HIS A 94 25.16 -14.04 -19.17
C HIS A 94 26.25 -15.05 -18.84
N HIS A 95 27.50 -14.59 -18.66
CA HIS A 95 28.62 -15.45 -18.28
C HIS A 95 28.39 -16.14 -16.92
N LEU A 96 27.90 -15.39 -15.91
CA LEU A 96 27.56 -15.96 -14.60
C LEU A 96 26.49 -17.06 -14.69
N THR A 97 25.51 -16.89 -15.58
CA THR A 97 24.47 -17.91 -15.82
C THR A 97 25.04 -19.18 -16.45
N GLN A 98 26.07 -19.07 -17.28
CA GLN A 98 26.74 -20.23 -17.88
C GLN A 98 27.64 -21.00 -16.91
N ILE A 99 28.51 -20.27 -16.16
CA ILE A 99 29.49 -20.92 -15.28
C ILE A 99 28.91 -21.43 -13.98
N ARG A 100 27.83 -20.81 -13.50
CA ARG A 100 27.09 -21.13 -12.24
C ARG A 100 27.96 -21.25 -11.00
N ARG A 101 29.06 -20.53 -10.96
CA ARG A 101 30.01 -20.48 -9.83
C ARG A 101 30.54 -19.06 -9.65
N ILE A 102 31.25 -18.82 -8.55
CA ILE A 102 31.95 -17.55 -8.34
C ILE A 102 32.93 -17.34 -9.49
N PHE A 103 32.84 -16.15 -10.11
CA PHE A 103 33.74 -15.71 -11.16
C PHE A 103 34.84 -14.84 -10.58
N ILE A 104 36.09 -15.26 -10.73
CA ILE A 104 37.26 -14.57 -10.17
C ILE A 104 37.94 -13.78 -11.28
N GLN A 105 38.32 -12.54 -11.02
CA GLN A 105 38.97 -11.69 -12.02
C GLN A 105 40.26 -12.32 -12.58
N LYS A 106 41.03 -13.08 -11.78
CA LYS A 106 42.24 -13.77 -12.21
C LYS A 106 41.98 -14.84 -13.27
N ASP A 107 40.75 -15.37 -13.35
CA ASP A 107 40.36 -16.41 -14.31
C ASP A 107 40.05 -15.85 -15.71
N ILE A 108 40.07 -14.53 -15.88
CA ILE A 108 39.86 -13.89 -17.18
C ILE A 108 41.12 -14.09 -18.02
N PRO A 109 41.06 -14.84 -19.16
CA PRO A 109 42.21 -15.08 -20.01
C PRO A 109 42.81 -13.78 -20.54
N THR A 110 44.13 -13.65 -20.41
CA THR A 110 44.90 -12.47 -20.89
C THR A 110 45.10 -12.44 -22.42
N LYS A 111 44.93 -13.58 -23.09
CA LYS A 111 45.16 -13.70 -24.54
C LYS A 111 43.89 -13.38 -25.35
N ARG A 112 44.04 -12.54 -26.37
CA ARG A 112 43.03 -12.01 -27.32
C ARG A 112 42.19 -13.06 -28.09
N ARG A 113 42.25 -14.35 -27.78
CA ARG A 113 41.64 -15.42 -28.60
C ARG A 113 40.26 -15.92 -28.12
N TYR A 114 39.65 -15.29 -27.13
CA TYR A 114 38.32 -15.73 -26.64
C TYR A 114 37.31 -14.58 -26.71
N SER A 115 36.23 -14.82 -27.41
CA SER A 115 34.96 -14.13 -27.62
C SER A 115 34.81 -12.68 -27.15
N ASP A 116 34.04 -11.89 -27.88
CA ASP A 116 33.69 -10.47 -27.62
C ASP A 116 33.24 -10.17 -26.20
N SER A 117 32.71 -11.18 -25.48
CA SER A 117 32.24 -11.06 -24.10
C SER A 117 33.33 -10.66 -23.09
N ASN A 118 34.54 -11.20 -23.24
CA ASN A 118 35.65 -10.90 -22.32
C ASN A 118 36.20 -9.48 -22.51
N SER A 119 36.00 -8.88 -23.66
CA SER A 119 36.43 -7.51 -23.95
C SER A 119 35.62 -6.47 -23.18
N THR A 120 34.39 -6.80 -22.79
CA THR A 120 33.47 -5.90 -22.02
C THR A 120 33.55 -6.16 -20.52
N ILE A 121 33.66 -7.44 -20.10
CA ILE A 121 33.67 -7.81 -18.67
C ILE A 121 34.93 -7.32 -17.96
N ARG A 122 36.10 -7.49 -18.59
CA ARG A 122 37.40 -7.14 -17.99
C ARG A 122 37.53 -5.66 -17.64
N PRO A 123 37.31 -4.69 -18.54
CA PRO A 123 37.36 -3.25 -18.19
C PRO A 123 36.39 -2.87 -17.07
N MET A 124 35.22 -3.48 -17.06
CA MET A 124 34.21 -3.24 -16.00
C MET A 124 34.68 -3.75 -14.64
N MET A 125 35.24 -4.96 -14.57
CA MET A 125 35.81 -5.53 -13.35
C MET A 125 37.04 -4.73 -12.86
N GLU A 126 37.85 -4.24 -13.78
CA GLU A 126 39.02 -3.42 -13.47
C GLU A 126 38.64 -2.03 -12.98
N SER A 127 37.65 -1.37 -13.56
CA SER A 127 37.17 -0.07 -13.14
C SER A 127 36.56 -0.09 -11.72
N PHE A 128 35.95 -1.21 -11.35
CA PHE A 128 35.42 -1.45 -10.00
C PHE A 128 36.50 -1.97 -9.02
N GLN A 129 37.70 -2.25 -9.48
CA GLN A 129 38.72 -2.98 -8.72
C GLN A 129 38.17 -4.29 -8.13
N ALA A 130 37.32 -4.97 -8.89
CA ALA A 130 36.63 -6.18 -8.48
C ALA A 130 37.61 -7.35 -8.32
N ALA A 131 37.45 -8.15 -7.28
CA ALA A 131 38.13 -9.42 -7.11
C ALA A 131 37.33 -10.58 -7.69
N CYS A 132 36.01 -10.56 -7.43
CA CYS A 132 35.10 -11.60 -7.92
C CYS A 132 33.69 -11.09 -8.13
N ALA A 133 32.91 -11.87 -8.90
CA ALA A 133 31.46 -11.75 -9.01
C ALA A 133 30.80 -13.05 -8.51
N ILE A 134 29.86 -12.91 -7.63
CA ILE A 134 29.17 -14.01 -6.93
C ILE A 134 27.74 -14.08 -7.45
N PRO A 135 27.35 -15.15 -8.16
CA PRO A 135 25.99 -15.30 -8.62
C PRO A 135 25.05 -15.78 -7.52
N HIS A 136 23.81 -15.28 -7.51
CA HIS A 136 22.76 -15.67 -6.60
C HIS A 136 21.69 -16.42 -7.39
N PHE A 137 21.70 -17.74 -7.37
CA PHE A 137 20.75 -18.57 -8.10
C PHE A 137 19.59 -19.04 -7.22
N ASN A 138 18.36 -18.97 -7.74
CA ASN A 138 17.23 -19.69 -7.19
C ASN A 138 16.52 -20.46 -8.33
N LYS A 139 16.17 -21.72 -8.08
CA LYS A 139 15.50 -22.62 -9.05
C LYS A 139 16.12 -22.59 -10.44
N GLY A 140 17.45 -22.50 -10.50
CA GLY A 140 18.20 -22.48 -11.76
C GLY A 140 18.25 -21.14 -12.49
N ARG A 141 17.59 -20.09 -11.97
CA ARG A 141 17.60 -18.73 -12.51
C ARG A 141 18.54 -17.84 -11.72
N LEU A 142 19.29 -16.97 -12.41
CA LEU A 142 20.11 -15.94 -11.78
C LEU A 142 19.18 -14.82 -11.29
N ILE A 143 18.97 -14.73 -9.96
CA ILE A 143 18.09 -13.72 -9.35
C ILE A 143 18.84 -12.42 -9.08
N ALA A 144 20.10 -12.55 -8.68
CA ALA A 144 20.97 -11.42 -8.40
C ALA A 144 22.43 -11.82 -8.62
N TYR A 145 23.32 -10.87 -8.55
CA TYR A 145 24.76 -11.11 -8.42
C TYR A 145 25.40 -9.99 -7.63
N SER A 146 26.41 -10.36 -6.83
CA SER A 146 27.24 -9.41 -6.09
C SER A 146 28.61 -9.31 -6.73
N ILE A 147 29.19 -8.11 -6.77
CA ILE A 147 30.56 -7.86 -7.16
C ILE A 147 31.29 -7.40 -5.89
N LEU A 148 32.37 -8.08 -5.54
CA LEU A 148 33.21 -7.71 -4.41
C LEU A 148 34.57 -7.19 -4.91
N GLY A 149 35.02 -6.13 -4.27
CA GLY A 149 36.32 -5.53 -4.55
C GLY A 149 37.49 -6.34 -4.04
N LYS A 150 38.69 -5.90 -4.37
CA LYS A 150 39.93 -6.54 -3.89
C LYS A 150 40.03 -6.43 -2.38
N SER A 151 40.38 -7.56 -1.75
CA SER A 151 40.71 -7.62 -0.34
C SER A 151 42.17 -7.14 -0.11
N HIS A 152 42.43 -6.60 1.09
CA HIS A 152 43.78 -6.34 1.55
C HIS A 152 44.54 -7.63 1.87
N MET A 153 43.85 -8.76 2.05
CA MET A 153 44.45 -10.08 2.21
C MET A 153 44.51 -10.77 0.84
N SER A 154 45.69 -11.21 0.46
CA SER A 154 46.01 -11.69 -0.87
C SER A 154 45.31 -12.98 -1.33
N ASP A 155 44.51 -13.64 -0.48
CA ASP A 155 43.96 -14.97 -0.71
C ASP A 155 42.45 -15.09 -0.48
N MET A 156 41.64 -14.21 -1.14
CA MET A 156 40.19 -14.44 -1.28
C MET A 156 39.82 -15.72 -2.06
N VAL A 157 40.78 -16.59 -2.32
CA VAL A 157 40.65 -17.65 -3.34
C VAL A 157 40.78 -19.04 -2.73
N ASP A 158 40.80 -19.17 -1.41
CA ASP A 158 40.78 -20.49 -0.81
C ASP A 158 39.40 -21.16 -0.98
N LYS A 159 39.39 -22.48 -1.06
CA LYS A 159 38.17 -23.26 -1.30
C LYS A 159 37.11 -23.07 -0.20
N GLU A 160 37.57 -22.80 1.03
CA GLU A 160 36.69 -22.62 2.18
C GLU A 160 35.91 -21.29 2.09
N SER A 161 36.61 -20.19 1.81
CA SER A 161 35.97 -18.88 1.57
C SER A 161 34.99 -18.93 0.41
N GLN A 162 35.32 -19.62 -0.70
CA GLN A 162 34.39 -19.79 -1.82
C GLN A 162 33.13 -20.57 -1.42
N LEU A 163 33.26 -21.61 -0.59
CA LEU A 163 32.13 -22.38 -0.07
C LEU A 163 31.20 -21.51 0.79
N VAL A 164 31.78 -20.73 1.71
CA VAL A 164 31.03 -19.81 2.58
C VAL A 164 30.29 -18.77 1.74
N LEU A 165 30.98 -18.10 0.82
CA LEU A 165 30.37 -17.09 -0.04
C LEU A 165 29.27 -17.67 -0.94
N THR A 166 29.46 -18.91 -1.44
CA THR A 166 28.43 -19.60 -2.25
C THR A 166 27.21 -19.94 -1.39
N SER A 167 27.40 -20.40 -0.15
CA SER A 167 26.32 -20.72 0.78
C SER A 167 25.52 -19.46 1.17
N LEU A 168 26.23 -18.38 1.48
CA LEU A 168 25.58 -17.07 1.74
C LEU A 168 24.81 -16.57 0.52
N ALA A 169 25.37 -16.69 -0.67
CA ALA A 169 24.71 -16.32 -1.92
C ALA A 169 23.44 -17.14 -2.18
N GLN A 170 23.44 -18.42 -1.82
CA GLN A 170 22.26 -19.28 -1.95
C GLN A 170 21.14 -18.87 -0.98
N ILE A 171 21.49 -18.58 0.28
CA ILE A 171 20.53 -18.08 1.29
C ILE A 171 19.97 -16.72 0.82
N ALA A 172 20.84 -15.82 0.37
CA ALA A 172 20.46 -14.51 -0.13
C ALA A 172 19.53 -14.61 -1.35
N ALA A 173 19.83 -15.51 -2.30
CA ALA A 173 18.98 -15.73 -3.46
C ALA A 173 17.55 -16.16 -3.10
N ASN A 174 17.42 -17.05 -2.13
CA ASN A 174 16.12 -17.50 -1.63
C ASN A 174 15.34 -16.34 -0.97
N ALA A 175 16.00 -15.54 -0.14
CA ALA A 175 15.38 -14.39 0.52
C ALA A 175 14.94 -13.31 -0.49
N LEU A 176 15.79 -12.98 -1.45
CA LEU A 176 15.48 -12.04 -2.53
C LEU A 176 14.30 -12.52 -3.38
N ASP A 177 14.31 -13.79 -3.81
CA ASP A 177 13.22 -14.34 -4.62
C ASP A 177 11.89 -14.35 -3.87
N ASN A 178 11.89 -14.64 -2.56
CA ASN A 178 10.70 -14.60 -1.72
C ASN A 178 10.10 -13.18 -1.65
N ILE A 179 10.91 -12.15 -1.41
CA ILE A 179 10.43 -10.76 -1.38
C ILE A 179 9.89 -10.35 -2.76
N MET A 180 10.62 -10.64 -3.82
CA MET A 180 10.18 -10.30 -5.19
C MET A 180 8.87 -11.00 -5.56
N LEU A 181 8.70 -12.28 -5.20
CA LEU A 181 7.44 -13.00 -5.40
C LEU A 181 6.30 -12.40 -4.58
N TYR A 182 6.58 -11.96 -3.36
CA TYR A 182 5.58 -11.30 -2.51
C TYR A 182 5.14 -9.96 -3.11
N GLU A 183 6.08 -9.15 -3.61
CA GLU A 183 5.79 -7.88 -4.30
C GLU A 183 4.98 -8.12 -5.59
N ASP A 184 5.36 -9.13 -6.40
CA ASP A 184 4.64 -9.51 -7.62
C ASP A 184 3.20 -9.96 -7.32
N LEU A 185 3.00 -10.77 -6.26
CA LEU A 185 1.68 -11.22 -5.81
C LEU A 185 0.82 -10.04 -5.35
N HIS A 186 1.37 -9.18 -4.52
CA HIS A 186 0.69 -8.01 -3.99
C HIS A 186 0.23 -7.07 -5.11
N ARG A 187 1.11 -6.83 -6.09
CA ARG A 187 0.79 -6.05 -7.28
C ARG A 187 -0.30 -6.68 -8.14
N SER A 188 -0.24 -8.00 -8.34
CA SER A 188 -1.28 -8.73 -9.05
C SER A 188 -2.63 -8.62 -8.36
N GLN A 189 -2.68 -8.74 -7.04
CA GLN A 189 -3.90 -8.56 -6.25
C GLN A 189 -4.47 -7.15 -6.38
N THR A 190 -3.60 -6.13 -6.36
CA THR A 190 -4.00 -4.73 -6.55
C THR A 190 -4.61 -4.49 -7.93
N LEU A 191 -3.99 -5.03 -8.98
CA LEU A 191 -4.52 -4.95 -10.35
C LEU A 191 -5.86 -5.69 -10.48
N MET A 192 -5.99 -6.87 -9.87
CA MET A 192 -7.23 -7.64 -9.88
C MET A 192 -8.37 -6.86 -9.22
N LYS A 193 -8.16 -6.31 -8.04
CA LYS A 193 -9.14 -5.46 -7.33
C LYS A 193 -9.57 -4.26 -8.20
N ARG A 194 -8.62 -3.61 -8.88
CA ARG A 194 -8.92 -2.50 -9.79
C ARG A 194 -9.78 -2.96 -10.98
N THR A 195 -9.47 -4.12 -11.54
CA THR A 195 -10.22 -4.69 -12.67
C THR A 195 -11.64 -5.07 -12.27
N ASP A 196 -11.82 -5.65 -11.08
CA ASP A 196 -13.13 -6.02 -10.56
C ASP A 196 -14.02 -4.78 -10.32
N ARG A 197 -13.46 -3.68 -9.83
CA ARG A 197 -14.16 -2.40 -9.72
C ARG A 197 -14.59 -1.84 -11.07
N LEU A 198 -13.70 -1.88 -12.07
CA LEU A 198 -14.03 -1.43 -13.42
C LEU A 198 -15.12 -2.29 -14.06
N LYS A 199 -15.14 -3.61 -13.81
CA LYS A 199 -16.23 -4.49 -14.26
C LYS A 199 -17.55 -4.15 -13.57
N SER A 200 -17.53 -3.85 -12.27
CA SER A 200 -18.72 -3.40 -11.56
C SER A 200 -19.26 -2.09 -12.18
N LEU A 201 -18.37 -1.15 -12.54
CA LEU A 201 -18.76 0.07 -13.25
C LEU A 201 -19.39 -0.21 -14.62
N GLU A 202 -18.91 -1.19 -15.39
CA GLU A 202 -19.50 -1.58 -16.67
C GLU A 202 -20.95 -2.03 -16.51
N THR A 203 -21.22 -2.86 -15.50
CA THR A 203 -22.57 -3.34 -15.18
C THR A 203 -23.52 -2.18 -14.81
N ILE A 204 -23.00 -1.11 -14.26
CA ILE A 204 -23.71 0.01 -13.65
C ILE A 204 -23.77 1.25 -14.58
N ALA A 205 -23.01 1.23 -15.69
CA ALA A 205 -22.95 2.36 -16.65
C ALA A 205 -24.32 2.81 -17.14
N GLY A 206 -25.30 1.90 -17.20
CA GLY A 206 -26.69 2.22 -17.54
C GLY A 206 -27.36 3.17 -16.54
N GLY A 207 -27.14 2.97 -15.24
CA GLY A 207 -27.64 3.85 -14.19
C GLY A 207 -27.06 5.24 -14.25
N PHE A 208 -25.72 5.35 -14.41
CA PHE A 208 -25.05 6.65 -14.58
C PHE A 208 -25.57 7.45 -15.74
N ALA A 209 -25.76 6.79 -16.90
CA ALA A 209 -26.29 7.48 -18.08
C ALA A 209 -27.67 8.07 -17.80
N HIS A 210 -28.49 7.39 -17.00
CA HIS A 210 -29.80 7.92 -16.58
C HIS A 210 -29.66 9.08 -15.59
N GLU A 211 -28.82 8.97 -14.58
CA GLU A 211 -28.64 10.01 -13.56
C GLU A 211 -27.96 11.27 -14.10
N ILE A 212 -27.08 11.17 -15.09
CA ILE A 212 -26.51 12.32 -15.79
C ILE A 212 -27.52 12.91 -16.78
N ARG A 213 -28.35 12.07 -17.46
CA ARG A 213 -29.34 12.53 -18.42
C ARG A 213 -30.45 13.38 -17.77
N ASN A 214 -30.84 13.04 -16.54
CA ASN A 214 -31.92 13.75 -15.83
C ASN A 214 -31.59 15.24 -15.66
N PRO A 215 -30.52 15.66 -14.98
CA PRO A 215 -30.16 17.07 -14.85
C PRO A 215 -29.86 17.74 -16.19
N LEU A 216 -29.24 17.02 -17.15
CA LEU A 216 -29.06 17.58 -18.51
C LEU A 216 -30.36 17.84 -19.22
N THR A 217 -31.40 17.01 -19.00
CA THR A 217 -32.72 17.24 -19.57
C THR A 217 -33.40 18.44 -18.94
N SER A 218 -33.30 18.60 -17.61
CA SER A 218 -33.77 19.79 -16.89
C SER A 218 -33.09 21.05 -17.43
N ILE A 219 -31.77 21.10 -17.43
CA ILE A 219 -31.01 22.23 -18.00
C ILE A 219 -31.41 22.54 -19.45
N LYS A 220 -31.52 21.51 -20.29
CA LYS A 220 -31.93 21.68 -21.69
C LYS A 220 -33.32 22.27 -21.82
N THR A 221 -34.29 21.79 -21.05
CA THR A 221 -35.67 22.28 -21.05
C THR A 221 -35.74 23.76 -20.66
N PHE A 222 -35.02 24.12 -19.61
CA PHE A 222 -34.94 25.51 -19.18
C PHE A 222 -34.27 26.39 -20.21
N ILE A 223 -33.16 25.98 -20.84
CA ILE A 223 -32.49 26.75 -21.90
C ILE A 223 -33.44 26.94 -23.12
N GLN A 224 -34.26 25.96 -23.45
CA GLN A 224 -35.22 26.06 -24.53
C GLN A 224 -36.36 27.05 -24.24
N LEU A 225 -36.80 27.14 -22.97
CA LEU A 225 -37.86 28.08 -22.55
C LEU A 225 -37.34 29.51 -22.29
N ALA A 226 -36.05 29.69 -22.04
CA ALA A 226 -35.48 31.01 -21.72
C ALA A 226 -35.74 32.10 -22.74
N PRO A 227 -35.72 31.89 -24.10
CA PRO A 227 -36.03 32.90 -25.08
C PRO A 227 -37.48 33.39 -25.02
N GLU A 228 -38.42 32.48 -24.67
CA GLU A 228 -39.85 32.79 -24.60
C GLU A 228 -40.21 33.53 -23.30
N ARG A 229 -39.43 33.35 -22.25
CA ARG A 229 -39.64 33.93 -20.90
C ARG A 229 -38.53 34.87 -20.45
N LYS A 230 -37.81 35.47 -21.38
CA LYS A 230 -36.68 36.37 -21.11
C LYS A 230 -37.00 37.57 -20.23
N ASP A 231 -38.24 38.05 -20.28
CA ASP A 231 -38.72 39.23 -19.53
C ASP A 231 -39.37 38.85 -18.18
N ASP A 232 -39.45 37.57 -17.84
CA ASP A 232 -39.96 37.05 -16.58
C ASP A 232 -38.76 36.88 -15.57
N ALA A 233 -38.60 37.91 -14.74
CA ALA A 233 -37.48 37.97 -13.79
C ALA A 233 -37.51 36.84 -12.73
N ASP A 234 -38.70 36.40 -12.35
CA ASP A 234 -38.83 35.31 -11.35
C ASP A 234 -38.49 33.97 -11.99
N PHE A 235 -38.91 33.73 -13.23
CA PHE A 235 -38.51 32.56 -14.01
C PHE A 235 -37.00 32.52 -14.20
N ILE A 236 -36.35 33.62 -14.58
CA ILE A 236 -34.90 33.65 -14.76
C ILE A 236 -34.13 33.40 -13.45
N ARG A 237 -34.64 33.89 -12.31
CA ARG A 237 -34.03 33.67 -11.00
C ARG A 237 -34.13 32.22 -10.61
N GLU A 238 -35.31 31.62 -10.72
CA GLU A 238 -35.53 30.20 -10.38
C GLU A 238 -34.78 29.27 -11.36
N PHE A 239 -34.80 29.58 -12.65
CA PHE A 239 -34.01 28.91 -13.69
C PHE A 239 -32.53 28.88 -13.36
N SER A 240 -31.93 30.04 -13.05
CA SER A 240 -30.50 30.10 -12.72
C SER A 240 -30.14 29.25 -11.53
N LYS A 241 -30.99 29.19 -10.50
CA LYS A 241 -30.81 28.36 -9.32
C LYS A 241 -30.84 26.88 -9.69
N VAL A 242 -31.84 26.41 -10.39
CA VAL A 242 -31.98 25.01 -10.78
C VAL A 242 -30.87 24.56 -11.68
N VAL A 243 -30.45 25.37 -12.66
CA VAL A 243 -29.32 25.02 -13.56
C VAL A 243 -28.02 24.90 -12.81
N ILE A 244 -27.74 25.81 -11.88
CA ILE A 244 -26.53 25.75 -11.05
C ILE A 244 -26.54 24.51 -10.15
N ASP A 245 -27.65 24.22 -9.53
CA ASP A 245 -27.80 23.03 -8.67
C ASP A 245 -27.62 21.73 -9.46
N ASP A 246 -28.20 21.64 -10.67
CA ASP A 246 -28.03 20.52 -11.60
C ASP A 246 -26.57 20.35 -12.07
N VAL A 247 -25.86 21.45 -12.35
CA VAL A 247 -24.43 21.40 -12.70
C VAL A 247 -23.60 20.85 -11.53
N TYR A 248 -23.79 21.37 -10.32
CA TYR A 248 -23.08 20.85 -9.13
C TYR A 248 -23.41 19.38 -8.85
N ARG A 249 -24.64 18.95 -9.18
CA ARG A 249 -25.03 17.55 -9.08
C ARG A 249 -24.24 16.68 -10.05
N ILE A 250 -24.09 17.10 -11.31
CA ILE A 250 -23.30 16.38 -12.32
C ILE A 250 -21.82 16.31 -11.88
N GLU A 251 -21.25 17.42 -11.40
CA GLU A 251 -19.88 17.44 -10.91
C GLU A 251 -19.67 16.44 -9.76
N ARG A 252 -20.60 16.38 -8.82
CA ARG A 252 -20.58 15.44 -7.69
C ARG A 252 -20.66 13.99 -8.17
N LEU A 253 -21.58 13.68 -9.09
CA LEU A 253 -21.71 12.34 -9.70
C LEU A 253 -20.40 11.91 -10.35
N ILE A 254 -19.79 12.77 -11.14
CA ILE A 254 -18.51 12.48 -11.80
C ILE A 254 -17.41 12.19 -10.75
N GLN A 255 -17.35 13.01 -9.70
CA GLN A 255 -16.34 12.84 -8.65
C GLN A 255 -16.53 11.51 -7.91
N GLU A 256 -17.75 11.14 -7.54
CA GLU A 256 -18.06 9.88 -6.88
C GLU A 256 -17.74 8.65 -7.75
N ILE A 257 -17.99 8.74 -9.07
CA ILE A 257 -17.59 7.71 -10.04
C ILE A 257 -16.05 7.56 -10.07
N LEU A 258 -15.34 8.68 -10.14
CA LEU A 258 -13.88 8.67 -10.17
C LEU A 258 -13.29 8.11 -8.86
N ASP A 259 -13.88 8.48 -7.73
CA ASP A 259 -13.45 8.00 -6.41
C ASP A 259 -13.73 6.49 -6.26
N TYR A 260 -14.87 5.99 -6.74
CA TYR A 260 -15.16 4.56 -6.79
C TYR A 260 -14.23 3.79 -7.73
N ALA A 261 -13.96 4.35 -8.92
CA ALA A 261 -13.05 3.72 -9.91
C ALA A 261 -11.60 3.70 -9.44
N ARG A 262 -11.21 4.68 -8.62
CA ARG A 262 -9.84 4.88 -8.18
C ARG A 262 -9.53 3.98 -7.01
N TYR A 263 -8.92 2.81 -7.30
CA TYR A 263 -8.29 2.04 -6.24
C TYR A 263 -7.02 2.76 -5.77
N MET A 264 -7.03 3.22 -4.53
CA MET A 264 -5.82 3.63 -3.82
C MET A 264 -5.63 2.68 -2.65
N GLU A 265 -4.49 2.01 -2.63
CA GLU A 265 -4.08 1.21 -1.48
C GLU A 265 -4.01 2.11 -0.23
N PRO A 266 -4.67 1.71 0.88
CA PRO A 266 -4.67 2.53 2.08
C PRO A 266 -3.24 2.71 2.63
N LYS A 267 -2.86 3.95 2.89
CA LYS A 267 -1.61 4.30 3.58
C LYS A 267 -1.85 4.24 5.07
N LEU A 268 -1.68 3.05 5.64
CA LEU A 268 -1.92 2.83 7.05
C LEU A 268 -0.86 3.54 7.90
N THR A 269 -1.32 4.43 8.76
CA THR A 269 -0.52 5.14 9.79
C THR A 269 -1.15 4.93 11.16
N ASP A 270 -0.35 5.08 12.20
CA ASP A 270 -0.82 4.98 13.59
C ASP A 270 -1.60 6.25 13.95
N GLU A 271 -2.93 6.14 14.07
CA GLU A 271 -3.83 7.27 14.17
C GLU A 271 -4.70 7.24 15.44
N ASP A 272 -5.07 8.46 15.88
CA ASP A 272 -6.09 8.69 16.90
C ASP A 272 -7.45 8.95 16.24
N ILE A 273 -8.39 8.03 16.44
CA ILE A 273 -9.76 8.13 15.89
C ILE A 273 -10.48 9.38 16.41
N ASN A 274 -10.29 9.75 17.67
CA ASN A 274 -10.97 10.91 18.26
C ASN A 274 -10.58 12.23 17.58
N GLU A 275 -9.32 12.36 17.16
CA GLU A 275 -8.88 13.51 16.36
C GLU A 275 -9.57 13.57 14.99
N ILE A 276 -9.70 12.40 14.33
CA ILE A 276 -10.34 12.31 13.01
C ILE A 276 -11.82 12.66 13.12
N VAL A 277 -12.53 12.08 14.10
CA VAL A 277 -13.95 12.36 14.40
C VAL A 277 -14.14 13.84 14.67
N SER A 278 -13.33 14.43 15.55
CA SER A 278 -13.42 15.86 15.91
C SER A 278 -13.21 16.77 14.70
N SER A 279 -12.26 16.41 13.82
CA SER A 279 -12.01 17.14 12.57
C SER A 279 -13.20 17.08 11.60
N CYS A 280 -13.87 15.93 11.49
CA CYS A 280 -15.04 15.77 10.62
C CYS A 280 -16.25 16.53 11.19
N LEU A 281 -16.48 16.47 12.50
CA LEU A 281 -17.56 17.19 13.15
C LEU A 281 -17.42 18.70 12.97
N TYR A 282 -16.21 19.24 13.13
CA TYR A 282 -15.94 20.66 12.88
C TYR A 282 -16.28 21.07 11.44
N PHE A 283 -15.99 20.19 10.48
CA PHE A 283 -16.30 20.47 9.07
C PHE A 283 -17.79 20.54 8.76
N VAL A 284 -18.60 19.71 9.41
CA VAL A 284 -20.06 19.66 9.16
C VAL A 284 -20.87 20.61 10.04
N ASP A 285 -20.26 21.26 11.02
CA ASP A 285 -20.93 22.10 12.04
C ASP A 285 -21.75 23.24 11.41
N VAL A 286 -21.18 23.95 10.43
CA VAL A 286 -21.86 25.04 9.73
C VAL A 286 -23.13 24.55 8.99
N LYS A 287 -23.06 23.36 8.37
CA LYS A 287 -24.23 22.75 7.69
C LYS A 287 -25.28 22.34 8.73
N ALA A 288 -24.84 21.77 9.88
CA ALA A 288 -25.73 21.37 10.97
C ALA A 288 -26.50 22.54 11.54
N GLU A 289 -25.84 23.67 11.83
CA GLU A 289 -26.48 24.90 12.30
C GLU A 289 -27.55 25.41 11.33
N ARG A 290 -27.25 25.43 10.01
CA ARG A 290 -28.20 25.83 8.99
C ARG A 290 -29.45 24.96 8.94
N LEU A 291 -29.32 23.67 9.21
CA LEU A 291 -30.42 22.70 9.20
C LEU A 291 -31.11 22.56 10.57
N GLY A 292 -30.69 23.30 11.61
CA GLY A 292 -31.24 23.19 12.95
C GLY A 292 -30.91 21.85 13.63
N ILE A 293 -29.79 21.21 13.26
CA ILE A 293 -29.37 19.93 13.79
C ILE A 293 -28.40 20.17 14.95
N LYS A 294 -28.71 19.59 16.12
CA LYS A 294 -27.84 19.63 17.29
C LYS A 294 -26.83 18.48 17.24
N ILE A 295 -25.55 18.80 17.20
CA ILE A 295 -24.46 17.80 17.28
C ILE A 295 -24.12 17.57 18.76
N GLU A 296 -24.18 16.30 19.17
CA GLU A 296 -23.75 15.84 20.48
C GLU A 296 -22.60 14.86 20.32
N LYS A 297 -21.49 15.04 21.07
CA LYS A 297 -20.33 14.16 20.98
C LYS A 297 -19.90 13.61 22.32
N GLU A 298 -19.64 12.31 22.37
CA GLU A 298 -19.13 11.58 23.54
C GLU A 298 -17.95 10.72 23.13
N LEU A 299 -16.73 11.23 23.29
CA LEU A 299 -15.51 10.57 22.86
C LEU A 299 -14.80 9.91 24.04
N ALA A 300 -14.64 8.58 23.99
CA ALA A 300 -13.94 7.82 25.03
C ALA A 300 -12.45 8.23 25.12
N SER A 301 -11.98 8.52 26.32
CA SER A 301 -10.60 8.94 26.57
C SER A 301 -9.58 7.80 26.50
N ASP A 302 -10.04 6.54 26.61
CA ASP A 302 -9.21 5.32 26.59
C ASP A 302 -9.28 4.56 25.28
N LEU A 303 -9.65 5.26 24.19
CA LEU A 303 -9.74 4.65 22.86
C LEU A 303 -8.35 4.20 22.39
N PRO A 304 -8.21 2.96 21.90
CA PRO A 304 -6.92 2.50 21.39
C PRO A 304 -6.54 3.18 20.07
N ARG A 305 -5.27 3.33 19.83
CA ARG A 305 -4.76 3.75 18.52
C ARG A 305 -4.96 2.65 17.47
N VAL A 306 -5.14 3.06 16.22
CA VAL A 306 -5.50 2.16 15.12
C VAL A 306 -4.61 2.43 13.91
N MET A 307 -4.19 1.35 13.22
CA MET A 307 -3.54 1.46 11.92
C MET A 307 -4.59 1.71 10.83
N LEU A 308 -4.66 2.94 10.33
CA LEU A 308 -5.64 3.31 9.31
C LEU A 308 -5.13 4.41 8.38
N ASP A 309 -5.77 4.56 7.22
CA ASP A 309 -5.58 5.70 6.34
C ASP A 309 -6.51 6.85 6.77
N ARG A 310 -5.89 7.93 7.27
CA ARG A 310 -6.60 9.10 7.80
C ARG A 310 -7.56 9.72 6.79
N GLN A 311 -7.19 9.77 5.51
CA GLN A 311 -8.01 10.39 4.46
C GLN A 311 -9.22 9.52 4.11
N GLN A 312 -9.00 8.22 3.99
CA GLN A 312 -10.08 7.28 3.69
C GLN A 312 -11.09 7.20 4.86
N VAL A 313 -10.62 7.18 6.11
CA VAL A 313 -11.52 7.18 7.27
C VAL A 313 -12.26 8.52 7.42
N LYS A 314 -11.64 9.65 7.11
CA LYS A 314 -12.36 10.93 6.99
C LYS A 314 -13.49 10.86 5.95
N GLN A 315 -13.25 10.25 4.80
CA GLN A 315 -14.26 10.06 3.76
C GLN A 315 -15.44 9.22 4.27
N VAL A 316 -15.15 8.12 4.99
CA VAL A 316 -16.18 7.29 5.66
C VAL A 316 -17.05 8.14 6.57
N LEU A 317 -16.41 8.88 7.50
CA LEU A 317 -17.14 9.68 8.48
C LEU A 317 -17.96 10.78 7.82
N LEU A 318 -17.40 11.50 6.86
CA LEU A 318 -18.14 12.56 6.14
C LEU A 318 -19.35 11.99 5.39
N ASN A 319 -19.21 10.85 4.71
CA ASN A 319 -20.34 10.21 4.04
C ASN A 319 -21.45 9.82 5.03
N LEU A 320 -21.12 9.26 6.19
CA LEU A 320 -22.12 8.88 7.20
C LEU A 320 -22.76 10.11 7.85
N LEU A 321 -21.97 11.13 8.22
CA LEU A 321 -22.47 12.36 8.82
C LEU A 321 -23.39 13.12 7.88
N LEU A 322 -23.01 13.25 6.60
CA LEU A 322 -23.84 13.92 5.60
C LEU A 322 -25.13 13.15 5.33
N ASN A 323 -25.09 11.82 5.26
CA ASN A 323 -26.29 10.98 5.11
C ASN A 323 -27.24 11.16 6.31
N ALA A 324 -26.71 11.20 7.54
CA ALA A 324 -27.50 11.45 8.74
C ALA A 324 -28.18 12.83 8.70
N MET A 325 -27.47 13.86 8.27
CA MET A 325 -28.01 15.21 8.14
C MET A 325 -29.08 15.29 7.07
N ASP A 326 -28.86 14.65 5.91
CA ASP A 326 -29.83 14.60 4.82
C ASP A 326 -31.10 13.84 5.26
N ALA A 327 -30.99 12.79 6.08
CA ALA A 327 -32.14 12.06 6.64
C ALA A 327 -32.99 12.88 7.61
N MET A 328 -32.40 13.87 8.27
CA MET A 328 -33.09 14.81 9.16
C MET A 328 -33.68 16.01 8.40
N GLY A 329 -33.02 16.42 7.29
CA GLY A 329 -33.47 17.51 6.41
C GLY A 329 -33.76 18.81 7.15
N GLU A 330 -34.76 19.58 6.68
CA GLU A 330 -35.17 20.85 7.28
C GLU A 330 -35.95 20.72 8.60
N ARG A 331 -36.31 19.48 8.98
CA ARG A 331 -36.99 19.25 10.28
C ARG A 331 -36.02 19.42 11.45
N GLY A 332 -34.73 19.45 11.17
CA GLY A 332 -33.70 19.43 12.21
C GLY A 332 -33.66 18.10 12.97
N GLY A 333 -32.97 18.07 14.08
CA GLY A 333 -32.86 16.87 14.91
C GLY A 333 -31.59 16.82 15.73
N ARG A 334 -31.23 15.61 16.16
CA ARG A 334 -29.98 15.35 16.89
C ARG A 334 -29.10 14.38 16.11
N LEU A 335 -27.83 14.74 16.02
CA LEU A 335 -26.76 13.90 15.51
C LEU A 335 -25.84 13.59 16.69
N HIS A 336 -25.85 12.34 17.17
CA HIS A 336 -25.02 11.91 18.28
C HIS A 336 -23.86 11.06 17.79
N VAL A 337 -22.62 11.45 18.12
CA VAL A 337 -21.41 10.73 17.73
C VAL A 337 -20.66 10.28 18.97
N ARG A 338 -20.50 8.98 19.11
CA ARG A 338 -19.83 8.34 20.26
C ARG A 338 -18.65 7.51 19.79
N THR A 339 -17.64 7.38 20.64
CA THR A 339 -16.55 6.42 20.43
C THR A 339 -16.44 5.49 21.63
N HIS A 340 -16.21 4.20 21.35
CA HIS A 340 -16.12 3.17 22.37
C HIS A 340 -14.96 2.24 22.12
N LYS A 341 -14.37 1.75 23.21
CA LYS A 341 -13.44 0.61 23.16
C LYS A 341 -14.24 -0.67 23.31
N LEU A 342 -14.14 -1.55 22.31
CA LEU A 342 -14.80 -2.84 22.34
C LEU A 342 -13.80 -3.96 22.55
N MET A 343 -14.20 -4.98 23.31
CA MET A 343 -13.45 -6.22 23.45
C MET A 343 -14.23 -7.34 22.74
N LYS A 344 -13.66 -7.89 21.66
CA LYS A 344 -14.24 -9.03 20.94
C LYS A 344 -13.73 -10.37 21.48
N PRO A 345 -14.43 -11.48 21.16
CA PRO A 345 -13.98 -12.82 21.53
C PRO A 345 -12.52 -13.06 21.10
N GLY A 346 -11.73 -13.68 22.00
CA GLY A 346 -10.29 -13.88 21.79
C GLY A 346 -9.41 -12.72 22.26
N GLY A 347 -9.96 -11.76 23.02
CA GLY A 347 -9.20 -10.66 23.65
C GLY A 347 -8.75 -9.56 22.67
N LYS A 348 -9.28 -9.55 21.44
CA LYS A 348 -8.98 -8.53 20.45
C LYS A 348 -9.68 -7.23 20.81
N ILE A 349 -8.90 -6.15 20.88
CA ILE A 349 -9.41 -4.80 21.15
C ILE A 349 -9.78 -4.14 19.82
N TRP A 350 -10.94 -3.45 19.82
CA TRP A 350 -11.45 -2.71 18.68
C TRP A 350 -11.86 -1.30 19.12
N ALA A 351 -11.71 -0.35 18.22
CA ALA A 351 -12.29 0.97 18.39
C ALA A 351 -13.60 1.02 17.60
N GLN A 352 -14.68 1.47 18.23
CA GLN A 352 -15.98 1.67 17.60
C GLN A 352 -16.29 3.16 17.54
N ILE A 353 -16.80 3.58 16.37
CA ILE A 353 -17.41 4.87 16.15
C ILE A 353 -18.91 4.61 15.93
N GLU A 354 -19.74 5.25 16.72
CA GLU A 354 -21.19 5.20 16.64
C GLU A 354 -21.71 6.55 16.17
N ILE A 355 -22.53 6.54 15.12
CA ILE A 355 -23.16 7.74 14.53
C ILE A 355 -24.67 7.48 14.53
N GLU A 356 -25.39 8.22 15.36
CA GLU A 356 -26.84 8.11 15.55
C GLU A 356 -27.51 9.40 15.11
N ASP A 357 -28.53 9.29 14.26
CA ASP A 357 -29.39 10.38 13.83
C ASP A 357 -30.85 10.15 14.25
N THR A 358 -31.61 11.22 14.30
CA THR A 358 -33.05 11.19 14.55
C THR A 358 -33.84 11.48 13.26
N GLY A 359 -33.36 11.00 12.12
CA GLY A 359 -33.97 11.18 10.81
C GLY A 359 -35.16 10.24 10.57
N HIS A 360 -35.56 10.15 9.31
CA HIS A 360 -36.70 9.32 8.90
C HIS A 360 -36.47 7.80 9.03
N GLY A 361 -35.24 7.36 9.28
CA GLY A 361 -34.90 5.95 9.37
C GLY A 361 -34.92 5.21 8.03
N ILE A 362 -34.63 3.89 8.09
CA ILE A 362 -34.54 3.01 6.93
C ILE A 362 -35.48 1.83 7.14
N PRO A 363 -36.34 1.48 6.16
CA PRO A 363 -37.19 0.31 6.25
C PRO A 363 -36.40 -1.00 6.35
N GLU A 364 -36.86 -1.95 7.16
CA GLU A 364 -36.16 -3.21 7.42
C GLU A 364 -35.87 -3.99 6.13
N GLY A 365 -36.80 -4.03 5.19
CA GLY A 365 -36.61 -4.73 3.89
C GLY A 365 -35.56 -4.10 2.97
N THR A 366 -35.05 -2.91 3.28
CA THR A 366 -34.01 -2.23 2.49
C THR A 366 -32.62 -2.26 3.14
N LEU A 367 -32.56 -2.63 4.43
CA LEU A 367 -31.30 -2.65 5.18
C LEU A 367 -30.22 -3.56 4.59
N GLU A 368 -30.60 -4.66 3.97
CA GLU A 368 -29.66 -5.59 3.30
C GLU A 368 -29.03 -4.98 2.04
N HIS A 369 -29.69 -4.01 1.42
CA HIS A 369 -29.29 -3.42 0.14
C HIS A 369 -28.61 -2.07 0.24
N ILE A 370 -28.58 -1.42 1.42
CA ILE A 370 -28.05 -0.04 1.56
C ILE A 370 -26.57 0.10 1.18
N PHE A 371 -25.83 -1.00 1.17
CA PHE A 371 -24.42 -1.03 0.75
C PHE A 371 -24.24 -1.45 -0.71
N ASP A 372 -25.33 -1.86 -1.39
CA ASP A 372 -25.28 -2.20 -2.80
C ASP A 372 -25.00 -0.94 -3.64
N PRO A 373 -24.15 -1.02 -4.67
CA PRO A 373 -23.88 0.14 -5.52
C PRO A 373 -25.19 0.70 -6.13
N PHE A 374 -25.34 2.03 -6.03
CA PHE A 374 -26.49 2.80 -6.56
C PHE A 374 -27.85 2.54 -5.90
N PHE A 375 -27.85 1.78 -4.84
CA PHE A 375 -29.06 1.68 -4.05
C PHE A 375 -29.33 3.01 -3.33
N THR A 376 -30.47 3.60 -3.61
CA THR A 376 -30.94 4.85 -2.98
C THR A 376 -32.45 4.84 -2.86
N THR A 377 -32.97 5.30 -1.73
CA THR A 377 -34.39 5.52 -1.49
C THR A 377 -34.81 6.99 -1.75
N LYS A 378 -33.86 7.85 -2.11
CA LYS A 378 -34.08 9.29 -2.31
C LYS A 378 -34.77 9.66 -3.63
N HIS A 379 -34.96 8.71 -4.56
CA HIS A 379 -35.61 8.96 -5.85
C HIS A 379 -37.11 9.28 -5.73
N GLU A 380 -37.78 8.83 -4.65
CA GLU A 380 -39.24 8.99 -4.50
C GLU A 380 -39.64 10.32 -3.87
N SER A 381 -38.72 11.04 -3.23
CA SER A 381 -39.05 12.22 -2.42
C SER A 381 -38.80 13.57 -3.11
N GLY A 382 -38.23 13.61 -4.32
CA GLY A 382 -38.05 14.86 -5.09
C GLY A 382 -37.05 15.88 -4.51
N GLU A 383 -36.49 15.61 -3.33
CA GLU A 383 -35.54 16.47 -2.63
C GLU A 383 -34.18 15.76 -2.53
N HIS A 384 -33.16 16.30 -3.19
CA HIS A 384 -31.74 15.91 -3.12
C HIS A 384 -31.47 14.42 -3.38
N GLU A 385 -31.55 14.00 -4.65
CA GLU A 385 -31.21 12.64 -5.09
C GLU A 385 -29.75 12.27 -4.74
N GLY A 386 -29.59 11.18 -3.98
CA GLY A 386 -28.29 10.59 -3.69
C GLY A 386 -27.88 9.61 -4.79
N THR A 387 -26.60 9.54 -5.09
CA THR A 387 -26.03 8.65 -6.13
C THR A 387 -26.05 7.17 -5.75
N GLY A 388 -26.30 6.85 -4.48
CA GLY A 388 -26.24 5.48 -3.97
C GLY A 388 -24.82 4.89 -3.88
N LEU A 389 -23.77 5.70 -4.12
CA LEU A 389 -22.37 5.24 -4.01
C LEU A 389 -21.74 5.51 -2.65
N GLY A 390 -22.23 6.49 -1.91
CA GLY A 390 -21.62 6.91 -0.64
C GLY A 390 -21.47 5.78 0.37
N LEU A 391 -22.50 4.97 0.59
CA LEU A 391 -22.47 3.84 1.53
C LEU A 391 -21.67 2.66 0.97
N THR A 392 -21.67 2.42 -0.33
CA THR A 392 -20.81 1.42 -0.98
C THR A 392 -19.33 1.74 -0.75
N ILE A 393 -18.93 3.01 -0.92
CA ILE A 393 -17.56 3.47 -0.64
C ILE A 393 -17.23 3.31 0.84
N VAL A 394 -18.14 3.64 1.74
CA VAL A 394 -17.98 3.42 3.18
C VAL A 394 -17.70 1.96 3.48
N HIS A 395 -18.56 1.05 3.02
CA HIS A 395 -18.40 -0.39 3.24
C HIS A 395 -17.05 -0.88 2.74
N GLN A 396 -16.65 -0.45 1.55
CA GLN A 396 -15.41 -0.84 0.94
C GLN A 396 -14.17 -0.35 1.71
N ILE A 397 -14.13 0.93 2.09
CA ILE A 397 -13.01 1.48 2.88
C ILE A 397 -12.88 0.73 4.22
N ILE A 398 -13.99 0.46 4.90
CA ILE A 398 -13.98 -0.28 6.16
C ILE A 398 -13.45 -1.70 5.98
N GLN A 399 -13.83 -2.40 4.93
CA GLN A 399 -13.29 -3.72 4.59
C GLN A 399 -11.77 -3.69 4.31
N GLU A 400 -11.28 -2.66 3.63
CA GLU A 400 -9.85 -2.47 3.35
C GLU A 400 -9.04 -2.24 4.63
N HIS A 401 -9.68 -1.63 5.64
CA HIS A 401 -9.12 -1.46 6.99
C HIS A 401 -9.34 -2.67 7.91
N ARG A 402 -9.82 -3.81 7.36
CA ARG A 402 -10.17 -5.02 8.13
C ARG A 402 -11.18 -4.74 9.24
N GLY A 403 -11.98 -3.70 9.04
CA GLY A 403 -13.04 -3.28 9.93
C GLY A 403 -14.38 -3.94 9.61
N GLU A 404 -15.40 -3.58 10.37
CA GLU A 404 -16.79 -4.01 10.18
C GLU A 404 -17.70 -2.79 10.32
N ILE A 405 -18.74 -2.73 9.48
CA ILE A 405 -19.81 -1.76 9.62
C ILE A 405 -21.13 -2.46 9.89
N GLN A 406 -21.92 -1.92 10.81
CA GLN A 406 -23.24 -2.41 11.16
C GLN A 406 -24.21 -1.22 11.18
N VAL A 407 -25.49 -1.50 10.93
CA VAL A 407 -26.55 -0.51 10.92
C VAL A 407 -27.73 -1.01 11.74
N LYS A 408 -28.34 -0.10 12.50
CA LYS A 408 -29.64 -0.30 13.15
C LYS A 408 -30.51 0.89 12.77
N SER A 409 -31.71 0.64 12.31
CA SER A 409 -32.62 1.70 11.93
C SER A 409 -34.07 1.34 12.24
N THR A 410 -34.85 2.35 12.55
CA THR A 410 -36.29 2.24 12.73
C THR A 410 -36.94 3.42 12.04
N VAL A 411 -37.93 3.14 11.20
CA VAL A 411 -38.66 4.18 10.44
C VAL A 411 -39.27 5.20 11.39
N ASP A 412 -39.13 6.47 11.06
CA ASP A 412 -39.57 7.65 11.80
C ASP A 412 -38.93 7.81 13.21
N VAL A 413 -37.90 7.03 13.53
CA VAL A 413 -37.14 7.15 14.79
C VAL A 413 -35.71 7.63 14.49
N GLY A 414 -35.04 7.01 13.52
CA GLY A 414 -33.69 7.35 13.11
C GLY A 414 -32.81 6.14 12.75
N THR A 415 -31.55 6.42 12.50
CA THR A 415 -30.56 5.42 12.11
C THR A 415 -29.31 5.52 12.98
N THR A 416 -28.71 4.37 13.28
CA THR A 416 -27.42 4.28 13.97
C THR A 416 -26.47 3.42 13.16
N PHE A 417 -25.34 3.99 12.74
CA PHE A 417 -24.23 3.27 12.14
C PHE A 417 -23.13 2.99 13.17
N PHE A 418 -22.60 1.77 13.15
CA PHE A 418 -21.47 1.34 13.99
C PHE A 418 -20.29 0.98 13.09
N VAL A 419 -19.23 1.75 13.16
CA VAL A 419 -17.97 1.50 12.45
C VAL A 419 -16.97 0.93 13.45
N ASN A 420 -16.55 -0.30 13.23
CA ASN A 420 -15.63 -1.02 14.10
C ASN A 420 -14.27 -1.19 13.39
N LEU A 421 -13.18 -0.74 14.00
CA LEU A 421 -11.82 -0.84 13.47
C LEU A 421 -10.92 -1.60 14.45
N PRO A 422 -10.10 -2.57 13.97
CA PRO A 422 -9.20 -3.34 14.84
C PRO A 422 -8.10 -2.47 15.41
N ALA A 423 -7.92 -2.49 16.72
CA ALA A 423 -6.83 -1.77 17.38
C ALA A 423 -5.47 -2.43 17.11
N LEU A 424 -4.40 -1.65 17.23
CA LEU A 424 -3.06 -2.21 17.28
C LEU A 424 -2.96 -3.21 18.45
N PRO A 425 -2.31 -4.38 18.24
CA PRO A 425 -1.95 -5.21 19.38
C PRO A 425 -1.05 -4.39 20.31
N ALA A 426 -1.40 -4.43 21.61
CA ALA A 426 -0.67 -3.71 22.65
C ALA A 426 0.77 -4.22 22.79
#